data_42b7ce35f70cba29ab7e43c9ffeec7db
#
_entry.id   42b7ce35f70cba29ab7e43c9ffeec7db
#
_cell.length_a   1.000
_cell.length_b   1.000
_cell.length_c   1.000
_cell.angle_alpha   90.00
_cell.angle_beta   90.00
_cell.angle_gamma   90.00
#
_symmetry.space_group_name_H-M   'P 1'
#
loop_
_entity.id
_entity.type
_entity.pdbx_description
1 polymer ?
#
loop_
_entity_poly.entity_id
_entity_poly.type
_entity_poly.pdbx_seq_one_letter_code
_entity_poly.pdbx_strand_id
1 'polypeptide(L)'
;MPVTQDVFNEDGKFMRKIRSFVRREGRLTKGQEKALEELWPVMGIDFAPESLDLVALFGREAPVVLEIGFGMGASLVEMAKNAPEKNFIGIEVHSPGVGACLGTAQEAGVTNLRVICHDAVEVLEHMIPNGSLACLQLFFPDPWHKSRHHKRRIVQPAFAQDIRQKLAIGGVFHMATDWENYAEHMLEVMSAAEGYENTSATGNWVARPDWRPLTKFEQRGHRLGHGVWDLIFKRVN
;
A
#
# COMPACT_ATOMS: atom_id res chain seq x y z
N MET A 1 18.21 -2.34 -15.02
CA MET A 1 18.96 -1.87 -13.83
C MET A 1 18.24 -0.63 -13.33
N PRO A 2 17.82 -0.53 -12.08
CA PRO A 2 17.13 0.67 -11.60
C PRO A 2 18.11 1.83 -11.55
N VAL A 3 17.78 2.89 -12.28
CA VAL A 3 18.51 4.16 -12.21
C VAL A 3 18.16 4.79 -10.87
N THR A 4 18.96 4.51 -9.85
CA THR A 4 18.90 5.28 -8.60
C THR A 4 19.49 6.66 -8.91
N GLN A 5 18.67 7.69 -8.96
CA GLN A 5 19.20 9.05 -8.93
C GLN A 5 19.95 9.23 -7.60
N ASP A 6 21.25 9.41 -7.71
CA ASP A 6 22.11 9.73 -6.58
C ASP A 6 21.72 11.10 -6.03
N VAL A 7 21.22 11.15 -4.81
CA VAL A 7 20.85 12.41 -4.14
C VAL A 7 22.08 12.94 -3.44
N PHE A 8 22.55 14.13 -3.84
CA PHE A 8 23.63 14.86 -3.17
C PHE A 8 23.02 16.00 -2.33
N ASN A 9 23.57 16.24 -1.15
CA ASN A 9 23.20 17.41 -0.35
C ASN A 9 23.81 18.71 -0.95
N GLU A 10 23.47 19.87 -0.38
CA GLU A 10 23.97 21.19 -0.81
C GLU A 10 25.50 21.29 -0.79
N ASP A 11 26.19 20.45 -0.03
CA ASP A 11 27.65 20.36 0.05
C ASP A 11 28.23 19.34 -0.93
N GLY A 12 27.44 18.77 -1.84
CA GLY A 12 27.87 17.78 -2.83
C GLY A 12 28.18 16.39 -2.25
N LYS A 13 27.74 16.11 -1.02
CA LYS A 13 27.94 14.82 -0.37
C LYS A 13 26.82 13.85 -0.75
N PHE A 14 27.19 12.65 -1.21
CA PHE A 14 26.24 11.58 -1.51
C PHE A 14 25.36 11.24 -0.30
N MET A 15 24.05 11.38 -0.47
CA MET A 15 23.05 11.05 0.53
C MET A 15 22.32 9.77 0.10
N ARG A 16 22.44 8.70 0.88
CA ARG A 16 21.61 7.52 0.66
C ARG A 16 20.13 7.88 0.84
N LYS A 17 19.31 7.61 -0.21
CA LYS A 17 17.84 7.71 -0.13
C LYS A 17 17.37 6.87 1.08
N ILE A 18 16.66 7.49 2.00
CA ILE A 18 16.11 6.79 3.18
C ILE A 18 14.90 6.00 2.69
N ARG A 19 15.01 4.67 2.70
CA ARG A 19 13.88 3.79 2.33
C ARG A 19 13.03 3.45 3.55
N SER A 20 11.73 3.40 3.36
CA SER A 20 10.75 3.01 4.38
C SER A 20 10.73 1.51 4.67
N PHE A 21 11.40 0.72 3.86
CA PHE A 21 11.45 -0.74 3.97
C PHE A 21 12.89 -1.26 3.92
N VAL A 22 13.07 -2.52 4.35
CA VAL A 22 14.30 -3.29 4.13
C VAL A 22 13.96 -4.40 3.15
N ARG A 23 14.54 -4.35 1.94
CA ARG A 23 14.39 -5.44 0.98
C ARG A 23 15.08 -6.69 1.53
N ARG A 24 14.27 -7.68 1.91
CA ARG A 24 14.73 -9.01 2.28
C ARG A 24 14.39 -9.94 1.12
N GLU A 25 15.39 -10.35 0.37
CA GLU A 25 15.18 -11.39 -0.64
C GLU A 25 15.02 -12.73 0.08
N GLY A 26 13.77 -13.19 0.22
CA GLY A 26 13.43 -14.52 0.70
C GLY A 26 13.59 -15.53 -0.43
N ARG A 27 13.88 -16.80 -0.07
CA ARG A 27 13.86 -17.89 -1.05
C ARG A 27 12.41 -18.15 -1.46
N LEU A 28 12.18 -18.19 -2.78
CA LEU A 28 10.88 -18.60 -3.35
C LEU A 28 10.64 -20.09 -3.12
N THR A 29 9.42 -20.45 -2.83
CA THR A 29 8.96 -21.83 -2.94
C THR A 29 8.68 -22.17 -4.41
N LYS A 30 8.69 -23.45 -4.77
CA LYS A 30 8.36 -23.89 -6.14
C LYS A 30 6.98 -23.39 -6.61
N GLY A 31 6.00 -23.32 -5.70
CA GLY A 31 4.66 -22.79 -6.01
C GLY A 31 4.68 -21.29 -6.30
N GLN A 32 5.46 -20.53 -5.56
CA GLN A 32 5.62 -19.09 -5.78
C GLN A 32 6.38 -18.78 -7.08
N GLU A 33 7.44 -19.56 -7.38
CA GLU A 33 8.17 -19.46 -8.65
C GLU A 33 7.24 -19.72 -9.83
N LYS A 34 6.48 -20.81 -9.77
CA LYS A 34 5.49 -21.17 -10.79
C LYS A 34 4.42 -20.08 -10.95
N ALA A 35 3.87 -19.57 -9.85
CA ALA A 35 2.87 -18.51 -9.91
C ALA A 35 3.43 -17.23 -10.53
N LEU A 36 4.67 -16.83 -10.21
CA LEU A 36 5.32 -15.70 -10.85
C LEU A 36 5.52 -15.92 -12.34
N GLU A 37 5.96 -17.10 -12.76
CA GLU A 37 6.22 -17.42 -14.17
C GLU A 37 4.91 -17.45 -15.00
N GLU A 38 3.87 -18.11 -14.50
CA GLU A 38 2.62 -18.34 -15.24
C GLU A 38 1.63 -17.18 -15.16
N LEU A 39 1.59 -16.45 -14.03
CA LEU A 39 0.53 -15.45 -13.77
C LEU A 39 1.03 -14.01 -13.90
N TRP A 40 2.34 -13.76 -13.85
CA TRP A 40 2.86 -12.41 -14.06
C TRP A 40 2.43 -11.82 -15.41
N PRO A 41 2.46 -12.56 -16.54
CA PRO A 41 2.00 -12.01 -17.82
C PRO A 41 0.54 -11.55 -17.85
N VAL A 42 -0.30 -12.04 -16.92
CA VAL A 42 -1.74 -11.75 -16.87
C VAL A 42 -2.09 -10.75 -15.78
N MET A 43 -1.43 -10.84 -14.62
CA MET A 43 -1.77 -10.06 -13.43
C MET A 43 -0.64 -9.13 -12.97
N GLY A 44 0.58 -9.35 -13.40
CA GLY A 44 1.74 -8.53 -13.09
C GLY A 44 1.80 -7.26 -13.93
N ILE A 45 2.37 -6.21 -13.35
CA ILE A 45 2.69 -4.96 -14.06
C ILE A 45 4.16 -4.67 -13.79
N ASP A 46 4.95 -4.60 -14.86
CA ASP A 46 6.33 -4.18 -14.77
C ASP A 46 6.43 -2.69 -14.49
N PHE A 47 7.42 -2.31 -13.66
CA PHE A 47 7.67 -0.90 -13.43
C PHE A 47 8.17 -0.23 -14.71
N ALA A 48 7.49 0.83 -15.11
CA ALA A 48 7.93 1.75 -16.14
C ALA A 48 7.66 3.20 -15.67
N PRO A 49 8.52 4.18 -16.01
CA PRO A 49 8.30 5.57 -15.60
C PRO A 49 7.23 6.24 -16.49
N GLU A 50 6.08 5.59 -16.63
CA GLU A 50 4.95 6.00 -17.47
C GLU A 50 3.65 5.82 -16.71
N SER A 51 2.72 6.77 -16.88
CA SER A 51 1.41 6.72 -16.24
C SER A 51 0.55 5.58 -16.80
N LEU A 52 -0.04 4.78 -15.93
CA LEU A 52 -0.92 3.67 -16.31
C LEU A 52 -2.24 4.20 -16.89
N ASP A 53 -2.70 3.60 -17.99
CA ASP A 53 -4.09 3.67 -18.39
C ASP A 53 -4.89 2.60 -17.63
N LEU A 54 -5.56 3.01 -16.56
CA LEU A 54 -6.28 2.10 -15.68
C LEU A 54 -7.49 1.46 -16.35
N VAL A 55 -8.11 2.14 -17.32
CA VAL A 55 -9.24 1.58 -18.09
C VAL A 55 -8.75 0.49 -19.03
N ALA A 56 -7.67 0.75 -19.76
CA ALA A 56 -7.05 -0.26 -20.62
C ALA A 56 -6.52 -1.45 -19.82
N LEU A 57 -5.91 -1.21 -18.65
CA LEU A 57 -5.34 -2.23 -17.76
C LEU A 57 -6.38 -3.25 -17.29
N PHE A 58 -7.60 -2.80 -16.96
CA PHE A 58 -8.67 -3.65 -16.43
C PHE A 58 -9.75 -3.98 -17.47
N GLY A 59 -9.73 -3.35 -18.65
CA GLY A 59 -10.76 -3.47 -19.68
C GLY A 59 -12.12 -2.88 -19.28
N ARG A 60 -12.15 -2.03 -18.24
CA ARG A 60 -13.36 -1.39 -17.70
C ARG A 60 -13.04 -0.14 -16.88
N GLU A 61 -14.00 0.77 -16.82
CA GLU A 61 -14.02 1.86 -15.86
C GLU A 61 -14.65 1.38 -14.55
N ALA A 62 -13.91 1.46 -13.43
CA ALA A 62 -14.39 1.11 -12.10
C ALA A 62 -13.54 1.81 -11.04
N PRO A 63 -14.05 2.00 -9.79
CA PRO A 63 -13.27 2.55 -8.71
C PRO A 63 -12.01 1.73 -8.45
N VAL A 64 -10.86 2.39 -8.34
CA VAL A 64 -9.57 1.72 -8.12
C VAL A 64 -9.16 1.82 -6.66
N VAL A 65 -8.85 0.67 -6.07
CA VAL A 65 -8.29 0.51 -4.73
C VAL A 65 -6.83 0.10 -4.89
N LEU A 66 -5.91 0.82 -4.24
CA LEU A 66 -4.49 0.51 -4.25
C LEU A 66 -4.03 0.16 -2.83
N GLU A 67 -3.38 -1.00 -2.66
CA GLU A 67 -2.77 -1.40 -1.38
C GLU A 67 -1.24 -1.40 -1.50
N ILE A 68 -0.57 -0.75 -0.54
CA ILE A 68 0.89 -0.74 -0.41
C ILE A 68 1.30 -1.73 0.68
N GLY A 69 2.21 -2.65 0.33
CA GLY A 69 2.77 -3.60 1.28
C GLY A 69 1.82 -4.75 1.63
N PHE A 70 1.15 -5.34 0.64
CA PHE A 70 0.16 -6.40 0.86
C PHE A 70 0.73 -7.71 1.44
N GLY A 71 2.05 -7.81 1.60
CA GLY A 71 2.71 -9.00 2.16
C GLY A 71 2.46 -10.25 1.32
N MET A 72 1.81 -11.27 1.91
CA MET A 72 1.44 -12.51 1.20
C MET A 72 0.13 -12.41 0.40
N GLY A 73 -0.55 -11.27 0.44
CA GLY A 73 -1.69 -10.91 -0.40
C GLY A 73 -3.04 -11.51 -0.01
N ALA A 74 -3.14 -12.31 1.05
CA ALA A 74 -4.40 -12.98 1.40
C ALA A 74 -5.56 -11.98 1.62
N SER A 75 -5.33 -10.87 2.34
CA SER A 75 -6.33 -9.83 2.58
C SER A 75 -6.71 -9.09 1.31
N LEU A 76 -5.72 -8.74 0.48
CA LEU A 76 -5.94 -8.06 -0.79
C LEU A 76 -6.80 -8.91 -1.74
N VAL A 77 -6.48 -10.21 -1.85
CA VAL A 77 -7.27 -11.16 -2.67
C VAL A 77 -8.69 -11.31 -2.13
N GLU A 78 -8.87 -11.40 -0.81
CA GLU A 78 -10.19 -11.49 -0.18
C GLU A 78 -11.01 -10.22 -0.46
N MET A 79 -10.42 -9.03 -0.33
CA MET A 79 -11.09 -7.76 -0.66
C MET A 79 -11.46 -7.67 -2.14
N ALA A 80 -10.56 -8.07 -3.04
CA ALA A 80 -10.82 -8.06 -4.48
C ALA A 80 -11.94 -9.04 -4.86
N LYS A 81 -11.99 -10.22 -4.25
CA LYS A 81 -13.05 -11.21 -4.43
C LYS A 81 -14.41 -10.71 -3.96
N ASN A 82 -14.44 -10.02 -2.80
CA ASN A 82 -15.66 -9.55 -2.17
C ASN A 82 -16.19 -8.24 -2.77
N ALA A 83 -15.40 -7.55 -3.60
CA ALA A 83 -15.78 -6.31 -4.28
C ALA A 83 -15.47 -6.38 -5.78
N PRO A 84 -16.17 -7.28 -6.55
CA PRO A 84 -15.91 -7.47 -7.97
C PRO A 84 -16.24 -6.23 -8.83
N GLU A 85 -17.01 -5.29 -8.31
CA GLU A 85 -17.31 -4.00 -8.93
C GLU A 85 -16.16 -3.00 -8.91
N LYS A 86 -15.09 -3.27 -8.13
CA LYS A 86 -13.89 -2.44 -8.02
C LYS A 86 -12.70 -3.09 -8.72
N ASN A 87 -11.70 -2.30 -9.03
CA ASN A 87 -10.40 -2.74 -9.50
C ASN A 87 -9.39 -2.60 -8.35
N PHE A 88 -8.47 -3.56 -8.23
CA PHE A 88 -7.46 -3.58 -7.18
C PHE A 88 -6.06 -3.58 -7.77
N ILE A 89 -5.17 -2.78 -7.18
CA ILE A 89 -3.72 -2.79 -7.46
C ILE A 89 -2.99 -3.02 -6.16
N GLY A 90 -2.14 -4.03 -6.11
CA GLY A 90 -1.23 -4.28 -4.98
C GLY A 90 0.21 -3.93 -5.32
N ILE A 91 0.91 -3.26 -4.42
CA ILE A 91 2.34 -2.97 -4.54
C ILE A 91 3.08 -3.67 -3.40
N GLU A 92 4.10 -4.47 -3.74
CA GLU A 92 4.93 -5.16 -2.76
C GLU A 92 6.38 -5.24 -3.29
N VAL A 93 7.36 -5.19 -2.39
CA VAL A 93 8.79 -5.31 -2.75
C VAL A 93 9.35 -6.72 -2.55
N HIS A 94 8.60 -7.58 -1.86
CA HIS A 94 8.98 -8.94 -1.47
C HIS A 94 8.42 -9.95 -2.46
N SER A 95 9.23 -10.42 -3.40
CA SER A 95 8.81 -11.33 -4.48
C SER A 95 8.12 -12.63 -4.01
N PRO A 96 8.49 -13.28 -2.88
CA PRO A 96 7.72 -14.40 -2.36
C PRO A 96 6.28 -14.03 -1.99
N GLY A 97 6.05 -12.80 -1.50
CA GLY A 97 4.71 -12.29 -1.23
C GLY A 97 3.90 -12.12 -2.50
N VAL A 98 4.53 -11.54 -3.52
CA VAL A 98 3.91 -11.37 -4.85
C VAL A 98 3.51 -12.72 -5.44
N GLY A 99 4.41 -13.72 -5.45
CA GLY A 99 4.10 -15.05 -5.94
C GLY A 99 2.98 -15.74 -5.17
N ALA A 100 2.93 -15.56 -3.84
CA ALA A 100 1.84 -16.08 -3.02
C ALA A 100 0.50 -15.40 -3.33
N CYS A 101 0.50 -14.07 -3.50
CA CYS A 101 -0.69 -13.29 -3.87
C CYS A 101 -1.27 -13.76 -5.22
N LEU A 102 -0.41 -13.90 -6.24
CA LEU A 102 -0.81 -14.37 -7.57
C LEU A 102 -1.45 -15.77 -7.51
N GLY A 103 -0.81 -16.72 -6.83
CA GLY A 103 -1.34 -18.08 -6.68
C GLY A 103 -2.69 -18.08 -5.95
N THR A 104 -2.81 -17.33 -4.86
CA THR A 104 -4.06 -17.21 -4.09
C THR A 104 -5.16 -16.55 -4.93
N ALA A 105 -4.84 -15.52 -5.73
CA ALA A 105 -5.79 -14.85 -6.61
C ALA A 105 -6.32 -15.80 -7.70
N GLN A 106 -5.45 -16.60 -8.30
CA GLN A 106 -5.83 -17.63 -9.27
C GLN A 106 -6.77 -18.67 -8.66
N GLU A 107 -6.40 -19.22 -7.49
CA GLU A 107 -7.22 -20.20 -6.78
C GLU A 107 -8.61 -19.65 -6.39
N ALA A 108 -8.67 -18.35 -6.06
CA ALA A 108 -9.91 -17.66 -5.70
C ALA A 108 -10.73 -17.21 -6.91
N GLY A 109 -10.22 -17.33 -8.15
CA GLY A 109 -10.88 -16.89 -9.38
C GLY A 109 -10.97 -15.36 -9.49
N VAL A 110 -10.06 -14.62 -8.87
CA VAL A 110 -10.03 -13.15 -8.88
C VAL A 110 -9.45 -12.65 -10.20
N THR A 111 -10.18 -11.77 -10.89
CA THR A 111 -9.77 -11.19 -12.18
C THR A 111 -9.55 -9.68 -12.14
N ASN A 112 -10.05 -9.01 -11.11
CA ASN A 112 -10.02 -7.56 -10.89
C ASN A 112 -8.82 -7.10 -10.06
N LEU A 113 -7.74 -7.89 -10.00
CA LEU A 113 -6.50 -7.60 -9.27
C LEU A 113 -5.31 -7.55 -10.22
N ARG A 114 -4.44 -6.56 -10.01
CA ARG A 114 -3.11 -6.45 -10.62
C ARG A 114 -2.07 -6.21 -9.54
N VAL A 115 -0.83 -6.66 -9.76
CA VAL A 115 0.25 -6.52 -8.78
C VAL A 115 1.51 -5.91 -9.40
N ILE A 116 2.21 -5.10 -8.63
CA ILE A 116 3.49 -4.46 -9.01
C ILE A 116 4.52 -4.87 -7.97
N CYS A 117 5.68 -5.37 -8.43
CA CYS A 117 6.80 -5.75 -7.56
C CYS A 117 7.88 -4.65 -7.60
N HIS A 118 7.63 -3.52 -6.90
CA HIS A 118 8.53 -2.36 -6.92
C HIS A 118 8.37 -1.48 -5.67
N ASP A 119 9.25 -0.46 -5.52
CA ASP A 119 9.13 0.57 -4.48
C ASP A 119 7.84 1.40 -4.70
N ALA A 120 6.97 1.41 -3.69
CA ALA A 120 5.67 2.07 -3.79
C ALA A 120 5.78 3.58 -4.04
N VAL A 121 6.81 4.23 -3.51
CA VAL A 121 7.02 5.69 -3.74
C VAL A 121 7.30 5.95 -5.21
N GLU A 122 8.15 5.14 -5.86
CA GLU A 122 8.46 5.26 -7.28
C GLU A 122 7.24 4.91 -8.16
N VAL A 123 6.46 3.89 -7.78
CA VAL A 123 5.22 3.53 -8.48
C VAL A 123 4.19 4.67 -8.39
N LEU A 124 3.98 5.23 -7.20
CA LEU A 124 3.08 6.36 -7.04
C LEU A 124 3.51 7.57 -7.87
N GLU A 125 4.80 7.90 -7.84
CA GLU A 125 5.36 9.05 -8.55
C GLU A 125 5.14 8.92 -10.07
N HIS A 126 5.45 7.76 -10.64
CA HIS A 126 5.56 7.60 -12.09
C HIS A 126 4.37 6.89 -12.74
N MET A 127 3.75 5.93 -12.06
CA MET A 127 2.78 5.03 -12.69
C MET A 127 1.33 5.34 -12.35
N ILE A 128 1.04 5.86 -11.16
CA ILE A 128 -0.35 6.08 -10.74
C ILE A 128 -0.82 7.47 -11.18
N PRO A 129 -1.88 7.56 -12.01
CA PRO A 129 -2.43 8.84 -12.45
C PRO A 129 -2.97 9.67 -11.27
N ASN A 130 -2.86 10.99 -11.33
CA ASN A 130 -3.44 11.86 -10.33
C ASN A 130 -4.97 11.80 -10.35
N GLY A 131 -5.59 11.83 -9.17
CA GLY A 131 -7.05 11.82 -9.03
C GLY A 131 -7.73 10.50 -9.43
N SER A 132 -6.98 9.40 -9.55
CA SER A 132 -7.50 8.13 -10.08
C SER A 132 -7.91 7.11 -9.03
N LEU A 133 -7.46 7.25 -7.79
CA LEU A 133 -7.72 6.27 -6.74
C LEU A 133 -8.97 6.62 -5.94
N ALA A 134 -9.90 5.67 -5.83
CA ALA A 134 -11.02 5.74 -4.89
C ALA A 134 -10.57 5.45 -3.44
N CYS A 135 -9.56 4.61 -3.29
CA CYS A 135 -8.99 4.28 -1.98
C CYS A 135 -7.51 3.92 -2.11
N LEU A 136 -6.69 4.41 -1.18
CA LEU A 136 -5.34 3.91 -0.95
C LEU A 136 -5.28 3.28 0.43
N GLN A 137 -4.72 2.08 0.51
CA GLN A 137 -4.61 1.27 1.72
C GLN A 137 -3.15 1.08 2.11
N LEU A 138 -2.87 1.24 3.41
CA LEU A 138 -1.55 1.01 3.99
C LEU A 138 -1.73 0.28 5.32
N PHE A 139 -1.64 -1.04 5.30
CA PHE A 139 -1.91 -1.85 6.46
C PHE A 139 -0.64 -2.42 7.07
N PHE A 140 -0.47 -2.21 8.38
CA PHE A 140 0.64 -2.71 9.18
C PHE A 140 2.04 -2.41 8.61
N PRO A 141 2.30 -1.16 8.17
CA PRO A 141 3.63 -0.78 7.72
C PRO A 141 4.64 -0.87 8.86
N ASP A 142 5.92 -1.05 8.52
CA ASP A 142 7.01 -1.13 9.51
C ASP A 142 6.97 0.05 10.50
N PRO A 143 6.78 -0.17 11.81
CA PRO A 143 6.62 0.90 12.78
C PRO A 143 7.94 1.56 13.18
N TRP A 144 9.10 0.93 12.85
CA TRP A 144 10.43 1.44 13.16
C TRP A 144 10.58 1.85 14.64
N HIS A 145 10.43 0.90 15.57
CA HIS A 145 10.33 1.10 17.02
C HIS A 145 11.35 2.07 17.64
N LYS A 146 12.59 2.11 17.11
CA LYS A 146 13.63 3.00 17.66
C LYS A 146 13.45 4.42 17.13
N SER A 147 13.38 5.43 18.01
CA SER A 147 13.16 6.85 17.67
C SER A 147 14.09 7.36 16.57
N ARG A 148 15.38 6.96 16.59
CA ARG A 148 16.33 7.30 15.49
C ARG A 148 15.94 6.77 14.11
N HIS A 149 14.99 5.81 14.05
CA HIS A 149 14.48 5.22 12.82
C HIS A 149 13.10 5.76 12.40
N HIS A 150 12.44 6.60 13.20
CA HIS A 150 11.11 7.15 12.87
C HIS A 150 11.09 7.90 11.54
N LYS A 151 12.23 8.50 11.14
CA LYS A 151 12.38 9.11 9.80
C LYS A 151 12.24 8.11 8.63
N ARG A 152 12.21 6.80 8.90
CA ARG A 152 11.95 5.74 7.91
C ARG A 152 10.49 5.35 7.83
N ARG A 153 9.65 5.79 8.77
CA ARG A 153 8.20 5.59 8.68
C ARG A 153 7.70 6.17 7.37
N ILE A 154 6.90 5.40 6.63
CA ILE A 154 6.45 5.84 5.31
C ILE A 154 5.45 7.00 5.42
N VAL A 155 4.60 7.01 6.45
CA VAL A 155 3.65 8.11 6.67
C VAL A 155 4.41 9.31 7.22
N GLN A 156 4.70 10.25 6.32
CA GLN A 156 5.35 11.53 6.57
C GLN A 156 4.55 12.63 5.86
N PRO A 157 4.70 13.91 6.23
CA PRO A 157 3.93 15.01 5.61
C PRO A 157 4.02 15.05 4.08
N ALA A 158 5.22 14.84 3.51
CA ALA A 158 5.39 14.80 2.05
C ALA A 158 4.61 13.64 1.43
N PHE A 159 4.71 12.43 1.99
CA PHE A 159 3.99 11.26 1.51
C PHE A 159 2.46 11.44 1.60
N ALA A 160 1.95 12.09 2.65
CA ALA A 160 0.52 12.41 2.75
C ALA A 160 0.06 13.30 1.59
N GLN A 161 0.86 14.30 1.18
CA GLN A 161 0.53 15.15 0.04
C GLN A 161 0.67 14.42 -1.32
N ASP A 162 1.65 13.52 -1.46
CA ASP A 162 1.76 12.68 -2.65
C ASP A 162 0.51 11.80 -2.81
N ILE A 163 0.06 11.15 -1.72
CA ILE A 163 -1.18 10.35 -1.71
C ILE A 163 -2.39 11.21 -2.05
N ARG A 164 -2.49 12.45 -1.54
CA ARG A 164 -3.58 13.37 -1.86
C ARG A 164 -3.72 13.59 -3.37
N GLN A 165 -2.61 13.77 -4.05
CA GLN A 165 -2.64 13.95 -5.51
C GLN A 165 -3.20 12.72 -6.24
N LYS A 166 -2.93 11.50 -5.74
CA LYS A 166 -3.36 10.25 -6.36
C LYS A 166 -4.82 9.90 -6.10
N LEU A 167 -5.35 10.26 -4.93
CA LEU A 167 -6.76 10.05 -4.60
C LEU A 167 -7.67 10.93 -5.46
N ALA A 168 -8.80 10.41 -5.89
CA ALA A 168 -9.91 11.20 -6.39
C ALA A 168 -10.46 12.11 -5.26
N ILE A 169 -11.16 13.19 -5.61
CA ILE A 169 -11.91 13.97 -4.61
C ILE A 169 -12.98 13.05 -4.01
N GLY A 170 -13.06 13.00 -2.68
CA GLY A 170 -13.89 12.04 -1.95
C GLY A 170 -13.24 10.66 -1.75
N GLY A 171 -12.12 10.38 -2.42
CA GLY A 171 -11.32 9.18 -2.20
C GLY A 171 -10.68 9.17 -0.82
N VAL A 172 -10.34 7.98 -0.31
CA VAL A 172 -9.88 7.82 1.07
C VAL A 172 -8.48 7.22 1.17
N PHE A 173 -7.71 7.70 2.13
CA PHE A 173 -6.49 7.04 2.60
C PHE A 173 -6.80 6.28 3.87
N HIS A 174 -6.72 4.94 3.80
CA HIS A 174 -6.98 4.05 4.93
C HIS A 174 -5.68 3.42 5.42
N MET A 175 -5.35 3.68 6.66
CA MET A 175 -4.18 3.13 7.35
C MET A 175 -4.63 2.26 8.51
N ALA A 176 -3.87 1.20 8.80
CA ALA A 176 -4.04 0.40 10.01
C ALA A 176 -2.67 0.04 10.59
N THR A 177 -2.54 0.02 11.92
CA THR A 177 -1.33 -0.40 12.62
C THR A 177 -1.68 -1.02 13.97
N ASP A 178 -0.85 -1.95 14.43
CA ASP A 178 -0.90 -2.54 15.78
C ASP A 178 0.11 -1.90 16.74
N TRP A 179 0.73 -0.79 16.33
CA TRP A 179 1.71 -0.06 17.11
C TRP A 179 1.19 1.32 17.48
N GLU A 180 0.78 1.51 18.75
CA GLU A 180 0.12 2.72 19.24
C GLU A 180 0.89 4.00 18.92
N ASN A 181 2.17 4.05 19.24
CA ASN A 181 3.00 5.22 18.93
C ASN A 181 3.08 5.53 17.43
N TYR A 182 2.87 4.53 16.55
CA TYR A 182 2.78 4.80 15.12
C TYR A 182 1.38 5.26 14.73
N ALA A 183 0.34 4.76 15.37
CA ALA A 183 -1.02 5.25 15.18
C ALA A 183 -1.12 6.75 15.56
N GLU A 184 -0.54 7.14 16.70
CA GLU A 184 -0.45 8.54 17.13
C GLU A 184 0.28 9.42 16.10
N HIS A 185 1.43 8.95 15.61
CA HIS A 185 2.20 9.64 14.56
C HIS A 185 1.41 9.77 13.25
N MET A 186 0.72 8.70 12.81
CA MET A 186 -0.15 8.75 11.63
C MET A 186 -1.27 9.78 11.81
N LEU A 187 -1.90 9.79 12.97
CA LEU A 187 -2.96 10.73 13.30
C LEU A 187 -2.46 12.18 13.28
N GLU A 188 -1.30 12.45 13.90
CA GLU A 188 -0.66 13.77 13.90
C GLU A 188 -0.37 14.27 12.49
N VAL A 189 0.32 13.45 11.68
CA VAL A 189 0.70 13.79 10.30
C VAL A 189 -0.55 14.06 9.46
N MET A 190 -1.54 13.19 9.52
CA MET A 190 -2.73 13.28 8.68
C MET A 190 -3.69 14.39 9.12
N SER A 191 -3.78 14.69 10.43
CA SER A 191 -4.60 15.80 10.92
C SER A 191 -4.01 17.17 10.56
N ALA A 192 -2.69 17.25 10.38
CA ALA A 192 -2.01 18.45 9.91
C ALA A 192 -1.96 18.56 8.37
N ALA A 193 -2.28 17.49 7.65
CA ALA A 193 -2.19 17.44 6.19
C ALA A 193 -3.35 18.21 5.53
N GLU A 194 -3.02 19.19 4.71
CA GLU A 194 -4.00 19.96 3.94
C GLU A 194 -4.81 19.07 2.98
N GLY A 195 -6.10 19.37 2.82
CA GLY A 195 -6.98 18.72 1.86
C GLY A 195 -7.50 17.35 2.30
N TYR A 196 -7.37 17.04 3.59
CA TYR A 196 -7.93 15.86 4.19
C TYR A 196 -8.92 16.16 5.31
N GLU A 197 -9.90 15.30 5.46
CA GLU A 197 -10.84 15.26 6.58
C GLU A 197 -10.79 13.88 7.24
N ASN A 198 -10.62 13.85 8.58
CA ASN A 198 -10.72 12.61 9.33
C ASN A 198 -12.17 12.13 9.35
N THR A 199 -12.43 10.90 8.96
CA THR A 199 -13.78 10.33 8.91
C THR A 199 -14.30 9.88 10.28
N SER A 200 -13.44 9.86 11.30
CA SER A 200 -13.83 9.56 12.68
C SER A 200 -14.66 10.70 13.27
N ALA A 201 -15.82 10.37 13.85
CA ALA A 201 -16.64 11.35 14.55
C ALA A 201 -15.94 12.00 15.77
N THR A 202 -14.92 11.33 16.32
CA THR A 202 -14.15 11.84 17.48
C THR A 202 -12.84 12.52 17.07
N GLY A 203 -12.52 12.53 15.75
CA GLY A 203 -11.25 13.04 15.24
C GLY A 203 -10.04 12.13 15.50
N ASN A 204 -10.26 10.92 16.02
CA ASN A 204 -9.23 9.93 16.31
C ASN A 204 -9.25 8.80 15.26
N TRP A 205 -9.09 7.56 15.73
CA TRP A 205 -9.23 6.35 14.92
C TRP A 205 -10.67 5.91 14.79
N VAL A 206 -10.93 5.07 13.79
CA VAL A 206 -12.25 4.47 13.55
C VAL A 206 -12.26 3.00 13.98
N ALA A 207 -13.43 2.44 14.17
CA ALA A 207 -13.57 0.99 14.28
C ALA A 207 -13.12 0.33 12.96
N ARG A 208 -12.54 -0.87 13.04
CA ARG A 208 -12.17 -1.63 11.83
C ARG A 208 -13.40 -1.76 10.91
N PRO A 209 -13.34 -1.29 9.67
CA PRO A 209 -14.44 -1.45 8.72
C PRO A 209 -14.66 -2.93 8.37
N ASP A 210 -15.91 -3.33 8.14
CA ASP A 210 -16.27 -4.72 7.81
C ASP A 210 -15.59 -5.23 6.52
N TRP A 211 -15.32 -4.33 5.57
CA TRP A 211 -14.65 -4.68 4.32
C TRP A 211 -13.13 -4.92 4.46
N ARG A 212 -12.50 -4.52 5.58
CA ARG A 212 -11.11 -4.85 5.88
C ARG A 212 -11.04 -6.21 6.59
N PRO A 213 -10.51 -7.25 5.93
CA PRO A 213 -10.43 -8.58 6.54
C PRO A 213 -9.62 -8.57 7.83
N LEU A 214 -10.01 -9.41 8.77
CA LEU A 214 -9.24 -9.66 9.98
C LEU A 214 -8.06 -10.57 9.65
N THR A 215 -6.86 -10.02 9.58
CA THR A 215 -5.66 -10.80 9.24
C THR A 215 -5.26 -11.80 10.33
N LYS A 216 -4.56 -12.88 9.95
CA LYS A 216 -4.00 -13.84 10.92
C LYS A 216 -3.03 -13.16 11.89
N PHE A 217 -2.32 -12.14 11.42
CA PHE A 217 -1.42 -11.33 12.23
C PHE A 217 -2.20 -10.56 13.30
N GLU A 218 -3.24 -9.88 12.92
CA GLU A 218 -4.14 -9.14 13.81
C GLU A 218 -4.84 -10.05 14.83
N GLN A 219 -5.36 -11.19 14.39
CA GLN A 219 -5.94 -12.21 15.30
C GLN A 219 -4.93 -12.67 16.37
N ARG A 220 -3.66 -12.83 15.99
CA ARG A 220 -2.59 -13.17 16.93
C ARG A 220 -2.31 -12.01 17.89
N GLY A 221 -2.28 -10.79 17.40
CA GLY A 221 -2.11 -9.56 18.19
C GLY A 221 -3.22 -9.42 19.25
N HIS A 222 -4.48 -9.57 18.85
CA HIS A 222 -5.62 -9.51 19.76
C HIS A 222 -5.51 -10.55 20.89
N ARG A 223 -5.08 -11.79 20.57
CA ARG A 223 -4.87 -12.83 21.61
C ARG A 223 -3.76 -12.48 22.61
N LEU A 224 -2.83 -11.62 22.22
CA LEU A 224 -1.74 -11.12 23.07
C LEU A 224 -2.10 -9.79 23.75
N GLY A 225 -3.33 -9.29 23.59
CA GLY A 225 -3.79 -8.02 24.17
C GLY A 225 -3.32 -6.77 23.43
N HIS A 226 -2.83 -6.90 22.19
CA HIS A 226 -2.46 -5.76 21.36
C HIS A 226 -3.69 -5.11 20.74
N GLY A 227 -3.76 -3.77 20.77
CA GLY A 227 -4.74 -2.99 20.03
C GLY A 227 -4.40 -2.95 18.53
N VAL A 228 -5.40 -2.59 17.75
CA VAL A 228 -5.23 -2.20 16.34
C VAL A 228 -5.98 -0.90 16.13
N TRP A 229 -5.35 0.04 15.46
CA TRP A 229 -5.88 1.37 15.19
C TRP A 229 -6.05 1.53 13.68
N ASP A 230 -7.28 1.75 13.26
CA ASP A 230 -7.66 2.11 11.90
C ASP A 230 -7.84 3.63 11.81
N LEU A 231 -7.23 4.24 10.79
CA LEU A 231 -7.37 5.67 10.50
C LEU A 231 -7.81 5.84 9.05
N ILE A 232 -8.89 6.57 8.83
CA ILE A 232 -9.42 6.82 7.49
C ILE A 232 -9.55 8.33 7.29
N PHE A 233 -8.83 8.84 6.31
CA PHE A 233 -8.87 10.25 5.93
C PHE A 233 -9.39 10.39 4.50
N LYS A 234 -10.39 11.25 4.31
CA LYS A 234 -11.00 11.52 3.01
C LYS A 234 -10.40 12.76 2.38
N ARG A 235 -10.01 12.67 1.10
CA ARG A 235 -9.64 13.84 0.31
C ARG A 235 -10.85 14.74 0.07
N VAL A 236 -10.74 16.05 0.40
CA VAL A 236 -11.84 17.03 0.26
C VAL A 236 -11.58 18.10 -0.81
N ASN A 237 -10.31 18.27 -1.25
CA ASN A 237 -9.94 19.22 -2.32
C ASN A 237 -8.70 18.78 -3.09
#